data_6b6a747a44873f7dd54f27ef6d7d9da0
#
_entry.id   6b6a747a44873f7dd54f27ef6d7d9da0
#
_cell.length_a   1.000
_cell.length_b   1.000
_cell.length_c   1.000
_cell.angle_alpha   90.00
_cell.angle_beta   90.00
_cell.angle_gamma   90.00
#
_symmetry.space_group_name_H-M   'P 1'
#
loop_
_entity.id
_entity.type
_entity.pdbx_description
1 polymer ?
#
loop_
_entity_poly.entity_id
_entity_poly.type
_entity_poly.pdbx_seq_one_letter_code
_entity_poly.pdbx_strand_id
1 'polypeptide(L)'
;MKFELGDATDSALTTAIAHEFILCKDSFERFVHYSSLNIMGARDKLTKIRSHDAYTSFLHHLYEFHVGCIKRDRRNLNSLNYQILDRIFNTEVRKLLRNRIHAIENGYAPSWENHISVYQIEVSEEFGAQFRHIRNRTAHVSTKRATPSSELPLAEFYRRYHKFIYLLYYSAQWMWTTKDIEAQNWKSIEDFDLSVQLTGPSPT
;
A
#
# COMPACT_ATOMS: atom_id res chain seq x y z
N MET A 1 5.35 -13.49 19.02
CA MET A 1 4.22 -14.33 19.53
C MET A 1 3.71 -15.15 18.35
N LYS A 2 3.69 -16.48 18.50
CA LYS A 2 3.07 -17.40 17.51
C LYS A 2 1.57 -17.49 17.79
N PHE A 3 0.79 -17.81 16.76
CA PHE A 3 -0.66 -17.98 16.85
C PHE A 3 -1.12 -19.05 15.85
N GLU A 4 -2.38 -19.48 15.95
CA GLU A 4 -2.99 -20.43 15.02
C GLU A 4 -4.05 -19.73 14.16
N LEU A 5 -4.18 -20.19 12.90
CA LEU A 5 -5.20 -19.63 12.02
C LEU A 5 -6.60 -19.91 12.59
N GLY A 6 -7.39 -18.85 12.67
CA GLY A 6 -8.75 -18.88 13.22
C GLY A 6 -8.84 -18.64 14.73
N ASP A 7 -7.72 -18.48 15.44
CA ASP A 7 -7.76 -18.04 16.84
C ASP A 7 -8.08 -16.55 16.99
N ALA A 8 -8.23 -16.06 18.21
CA ALA A 8 -8.53 -14.66 18.50
C ALA A 8 -7.42 -13.71 17.99
N THR A 9 -6.17 -14.16 17.99
CA THR A 9 -5.03 -13.38 17.49
C THR A 9 -5.06 -13.27 15.97
N ASP A 10 -5.36 -14.37 15.25
CA ASP A 10 -5.54 -14.36 13.80
C ASP A 10 -6.71 -13.47 13.41
N SER A 11 -7.83 -13.54 14.11
CA SER A 11 -9.00 -12.70 13.88
C SER A 11 -8.67 -11.22 14.03
N ALA A 12 -7.99 -10.84 15.12
CA ALA A 12 -7.56 -9.46 15.34
C ALA A 12 -6.56 -8.98 14.27
N LEU A 13 -5.60 -9.83 13.89
CA LEU A 13 -4.65 -9.51 12.81
C LEU A 13 -5.36 -9.33 11.46
N THR A 14 -6.33 -10.20 11.17
CA THR A 14 -7.13 -10.12 9.93
C THR A 14 -7.91 -8.82 9.85
N THR A 15 -8.54 -8.40 10.96
CA THR A 15 -9.21 -7.09 11.05
C THR A 15 -8.23 -5.94 10.80
N ALA A 16 -7.05 -5.98 11.42
CA ALA A 16 -6.03 -4.94 11.21
C ALA A 16 -5.53 -4.90 9.74
N ILE A 17 -5.33 -6.05 9.09
CA ILE A 17 -4.96 -6.14 7.68
C ILE A 17 -6.07 -5.56 6.79
N ALA A 18 -7.33 -5.88 7.07
CA ALA A 18 -8.47 -5.33 6.33
C ALA A 18 -8.55 -3.80 6.48
N HIS A 19 -8.30 -3.28 7.67
CA HIS A 19 -8.25 -1.84 7.92
C HIS A 19 -7.13 -1.16 7.12
N GLU A 20 -5.92 -1.71 7.15
CA GLU A 20 -4.82 -1.20 6.32
C GLU A 20 -5.14 -1.22 4.82
N PHE A 21 -5.85 -2.25 4.35
CA PHE A 21 -6.28 -2.32 2.95
C PHE A 21 -7.28 -1.22 2.58
N ILE A 22 -8.26 -0.92 3.46
CA ILE A 22 -9.23 0.16 3.23
C ILE A 22 -8.52 1.51 3.16
N LEU A 23 -7.62 1.79 4.10
CA LEU A 23 -6.84 3.03 4.13
C LEU A 23 -5.92 3.15 2.91
N CYS A 24 -5.35 2.03 2.46
CA CYS A 24 -4.57 1.95 1.24
C CYS A 24 -5.41 2.33 0.01
N LYS A 25 -6.61 1.76 -0.11
CA LYS A 25 -7.54 2.04 -1.21
C LYS A 25 -7.98 3.51 -1.23
N ASP A 26 -8.44 4.05 -0.11
CA ASP A 26 -8.82 5.45 0.03
C ASP A 26 -7.67 6.39 -0.37
N SER A 27 -6.47 6.12 0.15
CA SER A 27 -5.29 6.92 -0.15
C SER A 27 -4.91 6.87 -1.64
N PHE A 28 -5.06 5.71 -2.28
CA PHE A 28 -4.83 5.57 -3.72
C PHE A 28 -5.87 6.36 -4.53
N GLU A 29 -7.14 6.28 -4.19
CA GLU A 29 -8.21 7.03 -4.86
C GLU A 29 -8.00 8.55 -4.72
N ARG A 30 -7.63 9.04 -3.55
CA ARG A 30 -7.24 10.45 -3.33
C ARG A 30 -6.02 10.83 -4.17
N PHE A 31 -5.01 9.95 -4.25
CA PHE A 31 -3.85 10.21 -5.09
C PHE A 31 -4.24 10.33 -6.57
N VAL A 32 -5.05 9.41 -7.09
CA VAL A 32 -5.55 9.45 -8.48
C VAL A 32 -6.31 10.75 -8.72
N HIS A 33 -7.19 11.16 -7.82
CA HIS A 33 -7.94 12.41 -7.92
C HIS A 33 -7.02 13.63 -8.04
N TYR A 34 -6.12 13.84 -7.07
CA TYR A 34 -5.26 15.02 -7.06
C TYR A 34 -4.18 15.00 -8.15
N SER A 35 -3.66 13.84 -8.51
CA SER A 35 -2.72 13.73 -9.63
C SER A 35 -3.39 14.05 -10.97
N SER A 36 -4.64 13.63 -11.16
CA SER A 36 -5.44 13.99 -12.35
C SER A 36 -5.65 15.49 -12.45
N LEU A 37 -5.98 16.17 -11.35
CA LEU A 37 -6.08 17.64 -11.33
C LEU A 37 -4.75 18.30 -11.73
N ASN A 38 -3.62 17.81 -11.24
CA ASN A 38 -2.29 18.30 -11.62
C ASN A 38 -2.01 18.08 -13.13
N ILE A 39 -2.36 16.93 -13.68
CA ILE A 39 -2.22 16.61 -15.11
C ILE A 39 -3.09 17.54 -15.95
N MET A 40 -4.32 17.81 -15.51
CA MET A 40 -5.26 18.73 -16.17
C MET A 40 -4.88 20.22 -16.02
N GLY A 41 -3.79 20.54 -15.34
CA GLY A 41 -3.24 21.89 -15.26
C GLY A 41 -3.44 22.63 -13.97
N ALA A 42 -3.98 22.02 -12.93
CA ALA A 42 -3.98 22.64 -11.59
C ALA A 42 -2.54 22.96 -11.14
N ARG A 43 -2.30 24.20 -10.71
CA ARG A 43 -0.94 24.68 -10.34
C ARG A 43 -0.87 25.16 -8.91
N ASP A 44 -1.98 25.17 -8.19
CA ASP A 44 -2.03 25.64 -6.82
C ASP A 44 -1.22 24.73 -5.88
N LYS A 45 -0.69 25.32 -4.82
CA LYS A 45 0.18 24.66 -3.86
C LYS A 45 -0.55 23.57 -3.08
N LEU A 46 -1.82 23.79 -2.76
CA LEU A 46 -2.61 22.88 -1.93
C LEU A 46 -2.90 21.56 -2.65
N THR A 47 -3.27 21.62 -3.93
CA THR A 47 -3.46 20.41 -4.76
C THR A 47 -2.17 19.59 -4.86
N LYS A 48 -1.01 20.25 -4.99
CA LYS A 48 0.30 19.54 -4.99
C LYS A 48 0.60 18.88 -3.64
N ILE A 49 0.33 19.57 -2.53
CA ILE A 49 0.52 19.01 -1.19
C ILE A 49 -0.40 17.79 -0.99
N ARG A 50 -1.68 17.91 -1.37
CA ARG A 50 -2.65 16.82 -1.24
C ARG A 50 -2.29 15.59 -2.09
N SER A 51 -1.81 15.81 -3.31
CA SER A 51 -1.30 14.71 -4.16
C SER A 51 -0.11 14.00 -3.52
N HIS A 52 0.84 14.78 -2.98
CA HIS A 52 2.01 14.23 -2.28
C HIS A 52 1.60 13.45 -1.04
N ASP A 53 0.74 14.03 -0.19
CA ASP A 53 0.25 13.39 1.04
C ASP A 53 -0.51 12.09 0.74
N ALA A 54 -1.44 12.12 -0.21
CA ALA A 54 -2.20 10.95 -0.61
C ALA A 54 -1.28 9.82 -1.12
N TYR A 55 -0.25 10.15 -1.92
CA TYR A 55 0.69 9.14 -2.40
C TYR A 55 1.55 8.55 -1.28
N THR A 56 2.02 9.36 -0.35
CA THR A 56 2.82 8.88 0.79
C THR A 56 1.99 8.03 1.75
N SER A 57 0.73 8.41 2.00
CA SER A 57 -0.22 7.61 2.77
C SER A 57 -0.50 6.26 2.08
N PHE A 58 -0.73 6.28 0.78
CA PHE A 58 -0.90 5.06 -0.02
C PHE A 58 0.30 4.10 0.12
N LEU A 59 1.52 4.60 0.00
CA LEU A 59 2.73 3.79 0.18
C LEU A 59 2.84 3.22 1.60
N HIS A 60 2.49 4.01 2.61
CA HIS A 60 2.50 3.57 4.00
C HIS A 60 1.54 2.41 4.22
N HIS A 61 0.27 2.60 3.88
CA HIS A 61 -0.76 1.58 4.11
C HIS A 61 -0.56 0.33 3.26
N LEU A 62 -0.09 0.47 2.02
CA LEU A 62 0.25 -0.69 1.19
C LEU A 62 1.39 -1.52 1.80
N TYR A 63 2.40 -0.86 2.36
CA TYR A 63 3.51 -1.55 3.03
C TYR A 63 3.02 -2.31 4.25
N GLU A 64 2.24 -1.66 5.13
CA GLU A 64 1.71 -2.26 6.37
C GLU A 64 0.76 -3.42 6.06
N PHE A 65 -0.11 -3.27 5.05
CA PHE A 65 -0.96 -4.35 4.57
C PHE A 65 -0.15 -5.61 4.22
N HIS A 66 0.88 -5.47 3.39
CA HIS A 66 1.72 -6.61 3.01
C HIS A 66 2.50 -7.19 4.19
N VAL A 67 3.01 -6.36 5.10
CA VAL A 67 3.66 -6.82 6.33
C VAL A 67 2.69 -7.61 7.20
N GLY A 68 1.45 -7.17 7.33
CA GLY A 68 0.38 -7.89 8.02
C GLY A 68 0.13 -9.27 7.38
N CYS A 69 -0.03 -9.33 6.06
CA CYS A 69 -0.19 -10.59 5.32
C CYS A 69 0.99 -11.55 5.53
N ILE A 70 2.23 -11.05 5.51
CA ILE A 70 3.44 -11.86 5.74
C ILE A 70 3.46 -12.40 7.17
N LYS A 71 3.09 -11.59 8.18
CA LYS A 71 2.98 -12.04 9.58
C LYS A 71 1.95 -13.14 9.73
N ARG A 72 0.80 -13.01 9.06
CA ARG A 72 -0.27 -14.00 9.06
C ARG A 72 0.16 -15.31 8.41
N ASP A 73 0.78 -15.25 7.24
CA ASP A 73 1.33 -16.42 6.53
C ASP A 73 2.34 -17.18 7.39
N ARG A 74 3.19 -16.47 8.12
CA ARG A 74 4.17 -17.04 9.05
C ARG A 74 3.61 -17.41 10.41
N ARG A 75 2.35 -17.12 10.69
CA ARG A 75 1.69 -17.31 11.99
C ARG A 75 2.50 -16.74 13.17
N ASN A 76 3.08 -15.55 12.96
CA ASN A 76 3.98 -14.96 13.94
C ASN A 76 3.94 -13.42 13.89
N LEU A 77 3.52 -12.79 15.00
CA LEU A 77 3.43 -11.33 15.15
C LEU A 77 4.77 -10.65 15.39
N ASN A 78 5.83 -11.39 15.71
CA ASN A 78 7.14 -10.78 15.99
C ASN A 78 7.61 -9.96 14.79
N SER A 79 8.36 -8.90 15.11
CA SER A 79 9.00 -8.09 14.07
C SER A 79 9.91 -8.95 13.20
N LEU A 80 9.75 -8.78 11.89
CA LEU A 80 10.60 -9.45 10.92
C LEU A 80 11.87 -8.62 10.70
N ASN A 81 12.98 -9.31 10.49
CA ASN A 81 14.19 -8.65 10.05
C ASN A 81 13.92 -7.92 8.72
N TYR A 82 14.28 -6.64 8.67
CA TYR A 82 14.02 -5.78 7.50
C TYR A 82 14.65 -6.34 6.20
N GLN A 83 15.84 -6.96 6.29
CA GLN A 83 16.48 -7.57 5.11
C GLN A 83 15.67 -8.72 4.53
N ILE A 84 14.94 -9.44 5.39
CA ILE A 84 14.03 -10.52 4.95
C ILE A 84 12.80 -9.90 4.28
N LEU A 85 12.22 -8.85 4.87
CA LEU A 85 11.08 -8.14 4.29
C LEU A 85 11.43 -7.55 2.91
N ASP A 86 12.57 -6.89 2.80
CA ASP A 86 13.04 -6.29 1.54
C ASP A 86 13.13 -7.36 0.44
N ARG A 87 13.70 -8.55 0.74
CA ARG A 87 13.76 -9.67 -0.20
C ARG A 87 12.39 -10.26 -0.55
N ILE A 88 11.45 -10.31 0.41
CA ILE A 88 10.09 -10.79 0.14
C ILE A 88 9.40 -9.85 -0.85
N PHE A 89 9.48 -8.53 -0.67
CA PHE A 89 8.90 -7.57 -1.61
C PHE A 89 9.48 -7.74 -3.02
N ASN A 90 10.79 -7.86 -3.15
CA ASN A 90 11.44 -8.10 -4.45
C ASN A 90 10.94 -9.39 -5.10
N THR A 91 10.83 -10.46 -4.32
CA THR A 91 10.37 -11.77 -4.81
C THR A 91 8.90 -11.73 -5.23
N GLU A 92 8.05 -11.06 -4.45
CA GLU A 92 6.62 -10.95 -4.77
C GLU A 92 6.40 -10.16 -6.07
N VAL A 93 7.09 -9.04 -6.26
CA VAL A 93 6.99 -8.28 -7.52
C VAL A 93 7.46 -9.12 -8.71
N ARG A 94 8.58 -9.85 -8.59
CA ARG A 94 9.04 -10.76 -9.65
C ARG A 94 8.01 -11.84 -9.97
N LYS A 95 7.35 -12.38 -8.96
CA LYS A 95 6.27 -13.37 -9.13
C LYS A 95 5.08 -12.75 -9.86
N LEU A 96 4.64 -11.55 -9.47
CA LEU A 96 3.53 -10.85 -10.13
C LEU A 96 3.83 -10.54 -11.59
N LEU A 97 5.03 -10.08 -11.92
CA LEU A 97 5.46 -9.88 -13.31
C LEU A 97 5.40 -11.17 -14.12
N ARG A 98 5.97 -12.27 -13.60
CA ARG A 98 5.90 -13.58 -14.26
C ARG A 98 4.47 -14.07 -14.46
N ASN A 99 3.60 -13.87 -13.46
CA ASN A 99 2.19 -14.28 -13.58
C ASN A 99 1.47 -13.49 -14.69
N ARG A 100 1.77 -12.21 -14.86
CA ARG A 100 1.22 -11.40 -15.97
C ARG A 100 1.72 -11.86 -17.32
N ILE A 101 3.02 -12.09 -17.45
CA ILE A 101 3.62 -12.64 -18.68
C ILE A 101 2.95 -13.95 -19.04
N HIS A 102 2.88 -14.88 -18.09
CA HIS A 102 2.24 -16.19 -18.29
C HIS A 102 0.76 -16.06 -18.70
N ALA A 103 0.00 -15.15 -18.07
CA ALA A 103 -1.41 -14.96 -18.43
C ALA A 103 -1.56 -14.44 -19.86
N ILE A 104 -0.70 -13.53 -20.31
CA ILE A 104 -0.70 -13.00 -21.67
C ILE A 104 -0.34 -14.08 -22.69
N GLU A 105 0.75 -14.82 -22.46
CA GLU A 105 1.24 -15.88 -23.34
C GLU A 105 0.24 -17.02 -23.54
N ASN A 106 -0.57 -17.31 -22.52
CA ASN A 106 -1.58 -18.38 -22.57
C ASN A 106 -2.99 -17.90 -22.87
N GLY A 107 -3.17 -16.61 -23.23
CA GLY A 107 -4.48 -16.06 -23.60
C GLY A 107 -5.47 -15.92 -22.44
N TYR A 108 -5.01 -15.92 -21.18
CA TYR A 108 -5.83 -15.74 -19.97
C TYR A 108 -5.94 -14.26 -19.56
N ALA A 109 -5.12 -13.40 -20.14
CA ALA A 109 -5.17 -12.00 -19.87
C ALA A 109 -6.43 -11.37 -20.50
N PRO A 110 -7.08 -10.39 -19.80
CA PRO A 110 -8.23 -9.69 -20.37
C PRO A 110 -7.80 -8.85 -21.59
N SER A 111 -8.74 -8.53 -22.48
CA SER A 111 -8.49 -7.81 -23.73
C SER A 111 -7.91 -6.39 -23.56
N TRP A 112 -8.11 -5.80 -22.39
CA TRP A 112 -7.57 -4.48 -22.01
C TRP A 112 -6.17 -4.54 -21.37
N GLU A 113 -5.59 -5.75 -21.21
CA GLU A 113 -4.26 -5.90 -20.60
C GLU A 113 -3.17 -5.23 -21.47
N ASN A 114 -2.15 -4.70 -20.81
CA ASN A 114 -1.01 -4.09 -21.47
C ASN A 114 -0.23 -5.12 -22.31
N HIS A 115 0.49 -4.62 -23.30
CA HIS A 115 1.40 -5.45 -24.07
C HIS A 115 2.46 -6.10 -23.17
N ILE A 116 2.84 -7.34 -23.45
CA ILE A 116 3.77 -8.16 -22.65
C ILE A 116 5.09 -7.46 -22.30
N SER A 117 5.61 -6.60 -23.20
CA SER A 117 6.85 -5.84 -22.98
C SER A 117 6.82 -4.94 -21.74
N VAL A 118 5.62 -4.53 -21.28
CA VAL A 118 5.44 -3.73 -20.05
C VAL A 118 5.86 -4.51 -18.81
N TYR A 119 5.75 -5.85 -18.86
CA TYR A 119 6.04 -6.77 -17.77
C TYR A 119 7.42 -7.43 -17.89
N GLN A 120 8.06 -7.37 -19.06
CA GLN A 120 9.42 -7.87 -19.32
C GLN A 120 10.48 -6.90 -18.81
N ILE A 121 10.44 -6.62 -17.51
CA ILE A 121 11.32 -5.68 -16.83
C ILE A 121 11.99 -6.33 -15.63
N GLU A 122 13.22 -5.92 -15.34
CA GLU A 122 13.96 -6.40 -14.18
C GLU A 122 13.54 -5.66 -12.91
N VAL A 123 13.42 -6.41 -11.81
CA VAL A 123 13.19 -5.86 -10.47
C VAL A 123 14.55 -5.67 -9.80
N SER A 124 14.91 -4.39 -9.57
CA SER A 124 16.13 -4.04 -8.84
C SER A 124 16.16 -4.70 -7.46
N GLU A 125 17.31 -5.20 -7.05
CA GLU A 125 17.52 -5.76 -5.70
C GLU A 125 17.27 -4.73 -4.59
N GLU A 126 17.37 -3.45 -4.90
CA GLU A 126 17.14 -2.35 -3.95
C GLU A 126 15.66 -2.03 -3.73
N PHE A 127 14.73 -2.52 -4.57
CA PHE A 127 13.32 -2.09 -4.54
C PHE A 127 12.71 -2.21 -3.14
N GLY A 128 12.80 -3.37 -2.50
CA GLY A 128 12.21 -3.59 -1.17
C GLY A 128 12.79 -2.66 -0.11
N ALA A 129 14.12 -2.46 -0.12
CA ALA A 129 14.80 -1.52 0.77
C ALA A 129 14.33 -0.07 0.54
N GLN A 130 14.22 0.36 -0.72
CA GLN A 130 13.75 1.70 -1.07
C GLN A 130 12.27 1.89 -0.68
N PHE A 131 11.42 0.88 -0.85
CA PHE A 131 10.02 0.94 -0.42
C PHE A 131 9.92 1.11 1.10
N ARG A 132 10.67 0.36 1.89
CA ARG A 132 10.76 0.52 3.34
C ARG A 132 11.28 1.90 3.75
N HIS A 133 12.31 2.42 3.09
CA HIS A 133 12.87 3.73 3.39
C HIS A 133 11.87 4.86 3.13
N ILE A 134 11.15 4.83 2.02
CA ILE A 134 10.09 5.80 1.72
C ILE A 134 9.00 5.72 2.79
N ARG A 135 8.50 4.51 3.12
CA ARG A 135 7.50 4.32 4.18
C ARG A 135 7.95 4.91 5.52
N ASN A 136 9.17 4.62 5.96
CA ASN A 136 9.70 5.13 7.23
C ASN A 136 9.80 6.65 7.26
N ARG A 137 10.26 7.25 6.16
CA ARG A 137 10.41 8.71 6.06
C ARG A 137 9.06 9.44 6.08
N THR A 138 8.00 8.83 5.57
CA THR A 138 6.66 9.42 5.57
C THR A 138 5.94 9.28 6.91
N ALA A 139 6.24 8.23 7.66
CA ALA A 139 5.64 7.98 8.98
C ALA A 139 6.17 8.92 10.08
N HIS A 140 7.35 9.52 9.91
CA HIS A 140 8.00 10.34 10.94
C HIS A 140 8.33 11.74 10.44
N VAL A 141 8.22 12.74 11.33
CA VAL A 141 8.76 14.07 11.08
C VAL A 141 10.29 13.96 11.04
N SER A 142 10.88 14.24 9.89
CA SER A 142 12.31 14.16 9.67
C SER A 142 12.80 15.35 8.86
N THR A 143 13.93 15.92 9.25
CA THR A 143 14.61 16.96 8.46
C THR A 143 14.95 16.50 7.05
N LYS A 144 15.12 15.19 6.84
CA LYS A 144 15.35 14.56 5.54
C LYS A 144 14.21 14.76 4.53
N ARG A 145 13.03 15.20 4.99
CA ARG A 145 11.93 15.60 4.08
C ARG A 145 12.21 16.90 3.35
N ALA A 146 12.95 17.81 3.98
CA ALA A 146 13.18 19.18 3.50
C ALA A 146 14.62 19.43 3.05
N THR A 147 15.57 18.59 3.44
CA THR A 147 16.99 18.74 3.09
C THR A 147 17.43 17.71 2.03
N PRO A 148 18.35 18.05 1.13
CA PRO A 148 18.98 17.07 0.27
C PRO A 148 19.59 15.94 1.11
N SER A 149 19.24 14.70 0.81
CA SER A 149 19.78 13.53 1.50
C SER A 149 20.32 12.53 0.47
N SER A 150 21.17 11.62 0.92
CA SER A 150 21.63 10.49 0.11
C SER A 150 20.54 9.47 -0.17
N GLU A 151 19.38 9.62 0.46
CA GLU A 151 18.22 8.75 0.26
C GLU A 151 17.46 9.13 -1.01
N LEU A 152 16.90 8.14 -1.68
CA LEU A 152 16.15 8.32 -2.92
C LEU A 152 14.95 9.27 -2.72
N PRO A 153 14.86 10.41 -3.45
CA PRO A 153 13.71 11.30 -3.36
C PRO A 153 12.40 10.61 -3.78
N LEU A 154 11.26 11.05 -3.22
CA LEU A 154 9.95 10.46 -3.55
C LEU A 154 9.65 10.52 -5.06
N ALA A 155 9.99 11.62 -5.73
CA ALA A 155 9.81 11.76 -7.17
C ALA A 155 10.61 10.75 -7.99
N GLU A 156 11.83 10.43 -7.54
CA GLU A 156 12.66 9.42 -8.19
C GLU A 156 12.18 8.01 -7.87
N PHE A 157 11.73 7.77 -6.62
CA PHE A 157 11.07 6.53 -6.24
C PHE A 157 9.83 6.29 -7.12
N TYR A 158 8.98 7.29 -7.32
CA TYR A 158 7.81 7.21 -8.18
C TYR A 158 8.20 6.79 -9.61
N ARG A 159 9.17 7.49 -10.22
CA ARG A 159 9.61 7.20 -11.59
C ARG A 159 10.14 5.77 -11.77
N ARG A 160 10.91 5.28 -10.78
CA ARG A 160 11.54 3.94 -10.87
C ARG A 160 10.59 2.82 -10.51
N TYR A 161 9.77 3.01 -9.47
CA TYR A 161 9.15 1.90 -8.75
C TYR A 161 7.63 1.95 -8.68
N HIS A 162 6.97 3.03 -9.10
CA HIS A 162 5.49 3.12 -9.03
C HIS A 162 4.80 1.94 -9.73
N LYS A 163 5.33 1.48 -10.87
CA LYS A 163 4.84 0.29 -11.57
C LYS A 163 4.83 -0.98 -10.72
N PHE A 164 5.83 -1.17 -9.87
CA PHE A 164 5.89 -2.30 -8.93
C PHE A 164 4.93 -2.12 -7.76
N ILE A 165 4.83 -0.90 -7.24
CA ILE A 165 3.86 -0.52 -6.22
C ILE A 165 2.44 -0.76 -6.73
N TYR A 166 2.13 -0.36 -7.97
CA TYR A 166 0.83 -0.58 -8.58
C TYR A 166 0.51 -2.08 -8.75
N LEU A 167 1.49 -2.91 -9.13
CA LEU A 167 1.30 -4.36 -9.21
C LEU A 167 0.97 -4.98 -7.85
N LEU A 168 1.68 -4.58 -6.79
CA LEU A 168 1.40 -5.02 -5.42
C LEU A 168 -0.02 -4.61 -4.99
N TYR A 169 -0.42 -3.36 -5.23
CA TYR A 169 -1.75 -2.86 -4.92
C TYR A 169 -2.84 -3.58 -5.73
N TYR A 170 -2.64 -3.72 -7.04
CA TYR A 170 -3.59 -4.41 -7.91
C TYR A 170 -3.79 -5.88 -7.48
N SER A 171 -2.71 -6.57 -7.10
CA SER A 171 -2.79 -7.92 -6.55
C SER A 171 -3.57 -7.97 -5.24
N ALA A 172 -3.38 -6.98 -4.37
CA ALA A 172 -4.09 -6.88 -3.09
C ALA A 172 -5.61 -6.74 -3.26
N GLN A 173 -6.08 -6.03 -4.29
CA GLN A 173 -7.52 -5.84 -4.57
C GLN A 173 -8.28 -7.15 -4.77
N TRP A 174 -7.62 -8.21 -5.23
CA TRP A 174 -8.22 -9.53 -5.44
C TRP A 174 -8.23 -10.41 -4.21
N MET A 175 -7.52 -10.00 -3.14
CA MET A 175 -7.46 -10.77 -1.88
C MET A 175 -8.68 -10.52 -0.99
N TRP A 176 -9.39 -9.40 -1.19
CA TRP A 176 -10.46 -8.94 -0.31
C TRP A 176 -11.69 -8.53 -1.10
N THR A 177 -12.82 -9.15 -0.79
CA THR A 177 -14.14 -8.74 -1.30
C THR A 177 -14.78 -7.74 -0.34
N THR A 178 -15.80 -7.01 -0.81
CA THR A 178 -16.60 -6.13 0.06
C THR A 178 -17.18 -6.91 1.24
N LYS A 179 -17.62 -8.15 1.04
CA LYS A 179 -18.15 -9.01 2.11
C LYS A 179 -17.09 -9.35 3.16
N ASP A 180 -15.84 -9.61 2.75
CA ASP A 180 -14.75 -9.88 3.70
C ASP A 180 -14.47 -8.66 4.57
N ILE A 181 -14.56 -7.47 4.00
CA ILE A 181 -14.38 -6.20 4.72
C ILE A 181 -15.54 -5.96 5.68
N GLU A 182 -16.78 -6.10 5.24
CA GLU A 182 -17.98 -5.92 6.06
C GLU A 182 -18.06 -6.92 7.20
N ALA A 183 -17.50 -8.12 7.04
CA ALA A 183 -17.49 -9.16 8.08
C ALA A 183 -16.49 -8.89 9.21
N GLN A 184 -15.61 -7.87 9.08
CA GLN A 184 -14.64 -7.55 10.11
C GLN A 184 -15.28 -6.83 11.32
N ASN A 185 -14.60 -6.89 12.46
CA ASN A 185 -15.03 -6.19 13.67
C ASN A 185 -14.56 -4.72 13.63
N TRP A 186 -15.47 -3.80 13.30
CA TRP A 186 -15.22 -2.36 13.25
C TRP A 186 -15.57 -1.61 14.53
N LYS A 187 -15.90 -2.32 15.62
CA LYS A 187 -16.41 -1.71 16.85
C LYS A 187 -15.58 -0.53 17.36
N SER A 188 -14.25 -0.60 17.32
CA SER A 188 -13.41 0.50 17.79
C SER A 188 -13.52 1.77 16.92
N ILE A 189 -13.80 1.60 15.63
CA ILE A 189 -14.02 2.72 14.70
C ILE A 189 -15.40 3.32 14.92
N GLU A 190 -16.41 2.47 15.08
CA GLU A 190 -17.78 2.86 15.37
C GLU A 190 -17.89 3.57 16.73
N ASP A 191 -17.21 3.09 17.76
CA ASP A 191 -17.13 3.72 19.09
C ASP A 191 -16.47 5.10 19.03
N PHE A 192 -15.44 5.27 18.17
CA PHE A 192 -14.81 6.58 17.92
C PHE A 192 -15.77 7.52 17.19
N ASP A 193 -16.42 7.07 16.12
CA ASP A 193 -17.38 7.88 15.34
C ASP A 193 -18.54 8.35 16.22
N LEU A 194 -19.11 7.45 17.04
CA LEU A 194 -20.14 7.81 18.02
C LEU A 194 -19.64 8.87 19.00
N SER A 195 -18.40 8.77 19.49
CA SER A 195 -17.81 9.76 20.38
C SER A 195 -17.69 11.14 19.71
N VAL A 196 -17.28 11.17 18.43
CA VAL A 196 -17.21 12.43 17.65
C VAL A 196 -18.60 13.03 17.47
N GLN A 197 -19.62 12.22 17.17
CA GLN A 197 -21.00 12.69 17.02
C GLN A 197 -21.56 13.30 18.32
N LEU A 198 -21.25 12.71 19.47
CA LEU A 198 -21.74 13.16 20.78
C LEU A 198 -21.01 14.40 21.33
N THR A 199 -19.74 14.59 20.96
CA THR A 199 -18.88 15.65 21.53
C THR A 199 -18.45 16.68 20.50
N GLY A 200 -18.76 16.48 19.23
CA GLY A 200 -18.45 17.42 18.15
C GLY A 200 -19.22 18.74 18.28
N PRO A 201 -18.70 19.83 17.72
CA PRO A 201 -19.43 21.09 17.68
C PRO A 201 -20.73 20.90 16.89
N SER A 202 -21.85 21.40 17.46
CA SER A 202 -23.12 21.39 16.74
C SER A 202 -22.97 22.05 15.36
N PRO A 203 -23.53 21.47 14.30
CA PRO A 203 -23.49 22.11 12.98
C PRO A 203 -24.15 23.48 13.08
N THR A 204 -23.37 24.52 12.77
CA THR A 204 -23.82 25.93 12.69
C THR A 204 -24.59 26.18 11.40
#